data_5a38eda8fe44992273ea122dc2c70885
#
_entry.id   5a38eda8fe44992273ea122dc2c70885
#
_cell.length_a   1.000
_cell.length_b   1.000
_cell.length_c   1.000
_cell.angle_alpha   90.00
_cell.angle_beta   90.00
_cell.angle_gamma   90.00
#
_symmetry.space_group_name_H-M   'P 1'
#
loop_
_entity.id
_entity.type
_entity.pdbx_description
1 polymer ?
#
loop_
_entity_poly.entity_id
_entity_poly.type
_entity_poly.pdbx_seq_one_letter_code
_entity_poly.pdbx_strand_id
1 'polypeptide(L)'
;MPRPGNQDIDGDKSLATHLANHTAPFYPRPMTAPALFDPITQAEARARACASGMFLQELACTEILERLKAVNRQFKSVAIVTNFPQAWCVAFPNAKLIRGADLLDLQPGQHDLVIHAMALHHCNDPIGQVVQCGRALKPDGLFMGVCFGGHTLTELRSALSAAEADLRGGLSPRITPMAEIRELGALLQRAGLALP
;
A
#
# COMPACT_ATOMS: atom_id res chain seq x y z
N MET A 1 20.72 41.05 71.05
CA MET A 1 19.56 40.33 70.39
C MET A 1 19.87 40.13 68.93
N PRO A 2 20.19 38.91 68.46
CA PRO A 2 20.41 38.63 67.11
C PRO A 2 19.07 38.22 66.42
N ARG A 3 18.87 38.61 65.14
CA ARG A 3 17.74 38.26 64.27
C ARG A 3 17.91 36.85 63.77
N PRO A 4 16.83 36.06 63.58
CA PRO A 4 16.92 34.73 63.02
C PRO A 4 17.08 34.76 61.50
N GLY A 5 17.84 33.78 61.05
CA GLY A 5 18.26 33.59 59.63
C GLY A 5 17.14 33.14 58.69
N ASN A 6 17.35 33.51 57.48
CA ASN A 6 16.58 33.15 56.33
C ASN A 6 16.85 31.66 55.98
N GLN A 7 15.83 30.83 56.02
CA GLN A 7 15.92 29.44 55.54
C GLN A 7 15.59 29.44 54.04
N ASP A 8 16.61 29.14 53.27
CA ASP A 8 16.47 28.86 51.81
C ASP A 8 15.60 27.64 51.61
N ILE A 9 14.60 27.81 50.81
CA ILE A 9 13.67 26.76 50.38
C ILE A 9 14.33 26.04 49.19
N ASP A 10 15.14 25.00 49.47
CA ASP A 10 15.64 24.03 48.47
C ASP A 10 14.57 22.96 48.26
N GLY A 11 13.52 23.33 47.53
CA GLY A 11 12.36 22.48 47.31
C GLY A 11 11.91 22.35 45.84
N ASP A 12 12.82 22.29 44.86
CA ASP A 12 12.36 22.08 43.47
C ASP A 12 13.32 21.32 42.57
N LYS A 13 14.24 20.55 43.13
CA LYS A 13 15.10 19.66 42.33
C LYS A 13 14.73 18.17 42.38
N SER A 14 13.76 17.81 43.23
CA SER A 14 13.33 16.41 43.41
C SER A 14 12.23 15.97 42.42
N LEU A 15 11.45 16.89 41.88
CA LEU A 15 10.37 16.56 40.93
C LEU A 15 10.84 16.38 39.48
N ALA A 16 11.97 16.96 39.11
CA ALA A 16 12.52 16.82 37.75
C ALA A 16 13.22 15.47 37.50
N THR A 17 13.63 14.77 38.56
CA THR A 17 14.37 13.50 38.44
C THR A 17 13.44 12.27 38.37
N HIS A 18 12.15 12.43 38.74
CA HIS A 18 11.18 11.30 38.70
C HIS A 18 10.46 11.11 37.34
N LEU A 19 10.62 12.05 36.42
CA LEU A 19 9.98 11.93 35.07
C LEU A 19 10.90 11.32 34.00
N ALA A 20 12.14 11.00 34.34
CA ALA A 20 13.12 10.50 33.36
C ALA A 20 13.20 8.95 33.26
N ASN A 21 12.44 8.21 34.08
CA ASN A 21 12.48 6.73 34.08
C ASN A 21 11.16 6.06 33.68
N HIS A 22 10.36 6.67 32.79
CA HIS A 22 9.41 5.90 32.04
C HIS A 22 10.17 5.23 30.88
N THR A 23 10.74 4.05 31.15
CA THR A 23 11.05 3.08 30.12
C THR A 23 9.76 2.87 29.34
N ALA A 24 9.75 3.36 28.10
CA ALA A 24 8.67 3.07 27.18
C ALA A 24 8.41 1.55 27.20
N PRO A 25 7.16 1.10 27.27
CA PRO A 25 6.88 -0.32 27.30
C PRO A 25 7.55 -0.95 26.09
N PHE A 26 8.32 -2.03 26.34
CA PHE A 26 8.92 -2.85 25.31
C PHE A 26 7.76 -3.47 24.50
N TYR A 27 7.34 -2.76 23.45
CA TYR A 27 6.54 -3.38 22.41
C TYR A 27 7.50 -4.27 21.63
N PRO A 28 7.32 -5.62 21.65
CA PRO A 28 8.09 -6.46 20.76
C PRO A 28 7.90 -5.89 19.36
N ARG A 29 9.00 -5.67 18.63
CA ARG A 29 8.92 -5.29 17.21
C ARG A 29 7.89 -6.21 16.57
N PRO A 30 6.85 -5.69 15.89
CA PRO A 30 5.94 -6.55 15.18
C PRO A 30 6.81 -7.45 14.31
N MET A 31 6.65 -8.76 14.45
CA MET A 31 7.31 -9.71 13.56
C MET A 31 6.91 -9.27 12.15
N THR A 32 7.85 -8.70 11.41
CA THR A 32 7.62 -8.35 10.03
C THR A 32 7.26 -9.64 9.32
N ALA A 33 6.05 -9.70 8.77
CA ALA A 33 5.65 -10.84 7.97
C ALA A 33 6.75 -11.08 6.92
N PRO A 34 7.13 -12.33 6.64
CA PRO A 34 8.15 -12.60 5.65
C PRO A 34 7.74 -11.97 4.32
N ALA A 35 8.68 -11.28 3.67
CA ALA A 35 8.44 -10.70 2.36
C ALA A 35 8.10 -11.82 1.35
N LEU A 36 6.93 -11.72 0.73
CA LEU A 36 6.49 -12.66 -0.31
C LEU A 36 7.20 -12.40 -1.65
N PHE A 37 7.59 -11.16 -1.87
CA PHE A 37 8.15 -10.70 -3.13
C PHE A 37 9.52 -10.09 -2.91
N ASP A 38 10.48 -10.54 -3.70
CA ASP A 38 11.79 -9.91 -3.81
C ASP A 38 11.71 -8.71 -4.77
N PRO A 39 11.98 -7.47 -4.29
CA PRO A 39 11.89 -6.27 -5.10
C PRO A 39 12.90 -6.24 -6.26
N ILE A 40 14.07 -6.89 -6.11
CA ILE A 40 15.09 -6.96 -7.17
C ILE A 40 14.58 -7.82 -8.31
N THR A 41 14.17 -9.05 -8.03
CA THR A 41 13.60 -9.98 -9.01
C THR A 41 12.36 -9.38 -9.70
N GLN A 42 11.51 -8.67 -8.96
CA GLN A 42 10.39 -7.95 -9.55
C GLN A 42 10.82 -6.85 -10.51
N ALA A 43 11.85 -6.06 -10.15
CA ALA A 43 12.36 -5.00 -11.01
C ALA A 43 12.94 -5.56 -12.32
N GLU A 44 13.69 -6.65 -12.24
CA GLU A 44 14.23 -7.35 -13.39
C GLU A 44 13.12 -7.92 -14.30
N ALA A 45 12.09 -8.52 -13.72
CA ALA A 45 10.94 -9.01 -14.47
C ALA A 45 10.21 -7.89 -15.21
N ARG A 46 10.01 -6.73 -14.57
CA ARG A 46 9.41 -5.55 -15.20
C ARG A 46 10.28 -4.96 -16.31
N ALA A 47 11.60 -4.98 -16.15
CA ALA A 47 12.52 -4.50 -17.19
C ALA A 47 12.45 -5.31 -18.48
N ARG A 48 12.02 -6.57 -18.41
CA ARG A 48 11.80 -7.43 -19.58
C ARG A 48 10.42 -7.26 -20.24
N ALA A 49 9.54 -6.45 -19.62
CA ALA A 49 8.20 -6.23 -20.18
C ALA A 49 8.26 -5.47 -21.50
N CYS A 50 7.52 -5.93 -22.48
CA CYS A 50 7.41 -5.30 -23.80
C CYS A 50 6.03 -4.67 -24.01
N ALA A 51 5.94 -3.73 -24.95
CA ALA A 51 4.70 -3.02 -25.23
C ALA A 51 3.54 -3.97 -25.61
N SER A 52 3.81 -5.02 -26.36
CA SER A 52 2.78 -6.01 -26.75
C SER A 52 2.21 -6.80 -25.56
N GLY A 53 2.90 -6.83 -24.40
CA GLY A 53 2.43 -7.46 -23.18
C GLY A 53 1.58 -6.54 -22.28
N MET A 54 1.37 -5.27 -22.64
CA MET A 54 0.68 -4.29 -21.81
C MET A 54 -0.85 -4.34 -21.89
N PHE A 55 -1.43 -5.21 -22.70
CA PHE A 55 -2.87 -5.24 -22.98
C PHE A 55 -3.76 -5.28 -21.70
N LEU A 56 -3.32 -5.97 -20.63
CA LEU A 56 -4.06 -5.99 -19.36
C LEU A 56 -3.99 -4.65 -18.62
N GLN A 57 -2.88 -3.93 -18.73
CA GLN A 57 -2.76 -2.59 -18.16
C GLN A 57 -3.64 -1.60 -18.93
N GLU A 58 -3.68 -1.72 -20.24
CA GLU A 58 -4.52 -0.89 -21.12
C GLU A 58 -6.01 -1.16 -20.88
N LEU A 59 -6.40 -2.43 -20.75
CA LEU A 59 -7.76 -2.81 -20.39
C LEU A 59 -8.15 -2.26 -19.01
N ALA A 60 -7.29 -2.41 -18.00
CA ALA A 60 -7.52 -1.85 -16.67
C ALA A 60 -7.64 -0.32 -16.67
N CYS A 61 -6.84 0.35 -17.49
CA CYS A 61 -6.91 1.80 -17.67
C CYS A 61 -8.25 2.21 -18.27
N THR A 62 -8.71 1.51 -19.30
CA THR A 62 -10.01 1.73 -19.95
C THR A 62 -11.16 1.55 -18.97
N GLU A 63 -11.15 0.47 -18.18
CA GLU A 63 -12.15 0.22 -17.14
C GLU A 63 -12.21 1.33 -16.08
N ILE A 64 -11.05 1.81 -15.64
CA ILE A 64 -10.98 2.95 -14.69
C ILE A 64 -11.59 4.21 -15.30
N LEU A 65 -11.27 4.52 -16.56
CA LEU A 65 -11.82 5.69 -17.26
C LEU A 65 -13.35 5.61 -17.37
N GLU A 66 -13.91 4.45 -17.71
CA GLU A 66 -15.37 4.27 -17.80
C GLU A 66 -16.03 4.46 -16.42
N ARG A 67 -15.44 3.93 -15.35
CA ARG A 67 -15.96 4.12 -13.99
C ARG A 67 -15.89 5.59 -13.55
N LEU A 68 -14.81 6.30 -13.90
CA LEU A 68 -14.67 7.72 -13.58
C LEU A 68 -15.71 8.58 -14.29
N LYS A 69 -16.13 8.22 -15.52
CA LYS A 69 -17.26 8.89 -16.20
C LYS A 69 -18.56 8.77 -15.40
N ALA A 70 -18.82 7.61 -14.80
CA ALA A 70 -20.02 7.38 -13.98
C ALA A 70 -20.03 8.19 -12.67
N VAL A 71 -18.86 8.56 -12.13
CA VAL A 71 -18.75 9.36 -10.90
C VAL A 71 -19.21 10.81 -11.12
N ASN A 72 -19.28 11.29 -12.36
CA ASN A 72 -19.69 12.66 -12.71
C ASN A 72 -18.94 13.77 -11.94
N ARG A 73 -17.64 13.59 -11.76
CA ARG A 73 -16.76 14.51 -11.03
C ARG A 73 -15.48 14.77 -11.82
N GLN A 74 -14.98 16.00 -11.79
CA GLN A 74 -13.68 16.35 -12.36
C GLN A 74 -12.60 16.26 -11.29
N PHE A 75 -11.52 15.54 -11.59
CA PHE A 75 -10.35 15.41 -10.74
C PHE A 75 -9.21 16.27 -11.27
N LYS A 76 -8.63 17.11 -10.40
CA LYS A 76 -7.59 18.08 -10.77
C LYS A 76 -6.20 17.65 -10.33
N SER A 77 -6.11 16.84 -9.28
CA SER A 77 -4.85 16.35 -8.71
C SER A 77 -4.90 14.84 -8.60
N VAL A 78 -4.47 14.17 -9.65
CA VAL A 78 -4.50 12.71 -9.77
C VAL A 78 -3.13 12.12 -9.44
N ALA A 79 -3.08 11.10 -8.61
CA ALA A 79 -1.90 10.26 -8.42
C ALA A 79 -2.19 8.82 -8.84
N ILE A 80 -1.24 8.15 -9.47
CA ILE A 80 -1.37 6.77 -9.93
C ILE A 80 -0.18 5.96 -9.44
N VAL A 81 -0.45 4.99 -8.58
CA VAL A 81 0.54 3.99 -8.13
C VAL A 81 0.56 2.86 -9.13
N THR A 82 1.64 2.74 -9.89
CA THR A 82 1.76 1.74 -10.95
C THR A 82 3.21 1.28 -11.12
N ASN A 83 3.38 0.05 -11.58
CA ASN A 83 4.68 -0.48 -12.00
C ASN A 83 4.94 -0.32 -13.51
N PHE A 84 3.94 0.11 -14.28
CA PHE A 84 3.98 0.27 -15.75
C PHE A 84 3.46 1.65 -16.15
N PRO A 85 4.20 2.74 -15.84
CA PRO A 85 3.74 4.11 -16.06
C PRO A 85 3.39 4.41 -17.52
N GLN A 86 4.06 3.77 -18.47
CA GLN A 86 3.83 3.95 -19.92
C GLN A 86 2.40 3.58 -20.36
N ALA A 87 1.73 2.67 -19.65
CA ALA A 87 0.35 2.28 -19.97
C ALA A 87 -0.68 3.29 -19.47
N TRP A 88 -0.30 4.19 -18.53
CA TRP A 88 -1.22 5.11 -17.85
C TRP A 88 -1.00 6.57 -18.24
N CYS A 89 0.21 6.96 -18.66
CA CYS A 89 0.57 8.34 -18.92
C CYS A 89 -0.22 8.96 -20.07
N VAL A 90 -0.65 8.19 -21.07
CA VAL A 90 -1.43 8.68 -22.21
C VAL A 90 -2.84 9.08 -21.78
N ALA A 91 -3.48 8.28 -20.95
CA ALA A 91 -4.84 8.53 -20.46
C ALA A 91 -4.88 9.59 -19.36
N PHE A 92 -3.80 9.70 -18.57
CA PHE A 92 -3.68 10.63 -17.46
C PHE A 92 -2.41 11.48 -17.58
N PRO A 93 -2.31 12.40 -18.57
CA PRO A 93 -1.08 13.11 -18.87
C PRO A 93 -0.58 14.04 -17.74
N ASN A 94 -1.48 14.47 -16.86
CA ASN A 94 -1.17 15.37 -15.74
C ASN A 94 -1.10 14.65 -14.39
N ALA A 95 -1.21 13.31 -14.36
CA ALA A 95 -1.15 12.56 -13.13
C ALA A 95 0.28 12.43 -12.60
N LYS A 96 0.45 12.46 -11.28
CA LYS A 96 1.69 12.04 -10.63
C LYS A 96 1.79 10.51 -10.69
N LEU A 97 2.72 9.99 -11.50
CA LEU A 97 2.98 8.57 -11.60
C LEU A 97 3.98 8.14 -10.53
N ILE A 98 3.61 7.16 -9.72
CA ILE A 98 4.36 6.71 -8.55
C ILE A 98 4.63 5.21 -8.72
N ARG A 99 5.88 4.80 -8.53
CA ARG A 99 6.23 3.38 -8.53
C ARG A 99 5.70 2.71 -7.27
N GLY A 100 5.11 1.51 -7.42
CA GLY A 100 4.73 0.68 -6.28
C GLY A 100 5.98 0.22 -5.51
N ALA A 101 6.10 0.70 -4.29
CA ALA A 101 7.15 0.39 -3.31
C ALA A 101 6.51 0.35 -1.92
N ASP A 102 7.22 -0.14 -0.91
CA ASP A 102 6.70 -0.18 0.46
C ASP A 102 6.36 1.22 0.98
N LEU A 103 7.20 2.20 0.65
CA LEU A 103 6.90 3.63 0.86
C LEU A 103 6.59 4.28 -0.48
N LEU A 104 5.40 4.88 -0.57
CA LEU A 104 4.94 5.60 -1.75
C LEU A 104 5.34 7.07 -1.66
N ASP A 105 5.81 7.65 -2.75
CA ASP A 105 6.08 9.10 -2.85
C ASP A 105 4.76 9.88 -2.94
N LEU A 106 3.95 9.78 -1.89
CA LEU A 106 2.67 10.45 -1.72
C LEU A 106 2.73 11.42 -0.53
N GLN A 107 2.28 12.65 -0.76
CA GLN A 107 2.14 13.64 0.29
C GLN A 107 0.69 13.66 0.82
N PRO A 108 0.48 13.75 2.13
CA PRO A 108 -0.86 13.77 2.71
C PRO A 108 -1.73 14.91 2.17
N GLY A 109 -3.00 14.61 1.88
CA GLY A 109 -4.00 15.61 1.51
C GLY A 109 -3.76 16.34 0.19
N GLN A 110 -2.97 15.79 -0.74
CA GLN A 110 -2.61 16.49 -1.99
C GLN A 110 -3.49 16.11 -3.18
N HIS A 111 -4.14 14.95 -3.14
CA HIS A 111 -4.82 14.40 -4.31
C HIS A 111 -6.34 14.31 -4.11
N ASP A 112 -7.09 14.60 -5.14
CA ASP A 112 -8.55 14.39 -5.18
C ASP A 112 -8.91 13.02 -5.79
N LEU A 113 -7.95 12.37 -6.48
CA LEU A 113 -8.06 11.00 -6.96
C LEU A 113 -6.71 10.29 -6.77
N VAL A 114 -6.75 9.10 -6.17
CA VAL A 114 -5.60 8.18 -6.13
C VAL A 114 -6.02 6.85 -6.75
N ILE A 115 -5.31 6.43 -7.79
CA ILE A 115 -5.51 5.15 -8.47
C ILE A 115 -4.38 4.21 -8.11
N HIS A 116 -4.70 3.03 -7.56
CA HIS A 116 -3.72 1.95 -7.37
C HIS A 116 -3.86 0.94 -8.51
N ALA A 117 -2.97 1.07 -9.48
CA ALA A 117 -3.11 0.51 -10.81
C ALA A 117 -2.31 -0.78 -11.00
N MET A 118 -2.97 -1.92 -10.89
CA MET A 118 -2.41 -3.26 -11.16
C MET A 118 -1.10 -3.55 -10.42
N ALA A 119 -0.92 -3.01 -9.20
CA ALA A 119 0.30 -3.19 -8.41
C ALA A 119 0.05 -3.84 -7.04
N LEU A 120 -1.18 -3.79 -6.51
CA LEU A 120 -1.51 -4.22 -5.15
C LEU A 120 -1.24 -5.71 -4.89
N HIS A 121 -1.52 -6.57 -5.85
CA HIS A 121 -1.33 -8.03 -5.75
C HIS A 121 0.15 -8.45 -5.81
N HIS A 122 1.08 -7.51 -5.99
CA HIS A 122 2.51 -7.73 -6.01
C HIS A 122 3.26 -6.96 -4.91
N CYS A 123 2.56 -6.41 -3.91
CA CYS A 123 3.22 -5.70 -2.82
C CYS A 123 3.29 -6.56 -1.54
N ASN A 124 4.33 -6.33 -0.74
CA ASN A 124 4.52 -7.05 0.51
C ASN A 124 3.59 -6.53 1.62
N ASP A 125 3.20 -5.26 1.58
CA ASP A 125 2.26 -4.65 2.52
C ASP A 125 1.10 -3.94 1.78
N PRO A 126 0.09 -4.68 1.33
CA PRO A 126 -1.07 -4.10 0.63
C PRO A 126 -1.88 -3.15 1.52
N ILE A 127 -1.98 -3.44 2.83
CA ILE A 127 -2.70 -2.59 3.77
C ILE A 127 -1.99 -1.25 3.92
N GLY A 128 -0.68 -1.27 4.17
CA GLY A 128 0.13 -0.07 4.30
C GLY A 128 0.12 0.79 3.03
N GLN A 129 0.12 0.19 1.84
CA GLN A 129 0.00 0.95 0.60
C GLN A 129 -1.36 1.63 0.46
N VAL A 130 -2.47 0.95 0.77
CA VAL A 130 -3.80 1.55 0.73
C VAL A 130 -3.97 2.64 1.79
N VAL A 131 -3.40 2.46 3.00
CA VAL A 131 -3.36 3.51 4.04
C VAL A 131 -2.62 4.75 3.54
N GLN A 132 -1.47 4.59 2.88
CA GLN A 132 -0.70 5.71 2.31
C GLN A 132 -1.52 6.42 1.22
N CYS A 133 -2.19 5.67 0.34
CA CYS A 133 -3.10 6.22 -0.67
C CYS A 133 -4.25 7.02 -0.02
N GLY A 134 -4.90 6.45 0.99
CA GLY A 134 -5.98 7.13 1.72
C GLY A 134 -5.54 8.43 2.37
N ARG A 135 -4.36 8.43 3.02
CA ARG A 135 -3.78 9.65 3.62
C ARG A 135 -3.42 10.73 2.60
N ALA A 136 -3.10 10.34 1.38
CA ALA A 136 -2.78 11.27 0.30
C ALA A 136 -4.02 11.96 -0.29
N LEU A 137 -5.21 11.43 -0.02
CA LEU A 137 -6.46 12.01 -0.47
C LEU A 137 -6.81 13.27 0.33
N LYS A 138 -7.35 14.26 -0.37
CA LYS A 138 -8.07 15.39 0.21
C LYS A 138 -9.36 14.90 0.86
N PRO A 139 -9.98 15.71 1.74
CA PRO A 139 -11.35 15.45 2.16
C PRO A 139 -12.26 15.21 0.94
N ASP A 140 -13.10 14.18 1.01
CA ASP A 140 -13.96 13.76 -0.10
C ASP A 140 -13.19 13.30 -1.37
N GLY A 141 -11.91 12.93 -1.24
CA GLY A 141 -11.11 12.36 -2.31
C GLY A 141 -11.53 10.92 -2.62
N LEU A 142 -11.32 10.49 -3.88
CA LEU A 142 -11.67 9.15 -4.34
C LEU A 142 -10.43 8.26 -4.42
N PHE A 143 -10.52 7.06 -3.85
CA PHE A 143 -9.56 5.97 -4.08
C PHE A 143 -10.14 4.96 -5.07
N MET A 144 -9.37 4.55 -6.06
CA MET A 144 -9.71 3.44 -6.96
C MET A 144 -8.56 2.45 -7.02
N GLY A 145 -8.85 1.17 -6.70
CA GLY A 145 -7.89 0.07 -6.82
C GLY A 145 -8.30 -0.89 -7.93
N VAL A 146 -7.35 -1.28 -8.78
CA VAL A 146 -7.51 -2.38 -9.72
C VAL A 146 -6.38 -3.38 -9.56
N CYS A 147 -6.72 -4.65 -9.36
CA CYS A 147 -5.76 -5.72 -9.15
C CYS A 147 -6.35 -7.07 -9.60
N PHE A 148 -5.49 -8.06 -9.72
CA PHE A 148 -5.96 -9.44 -9.85
C PHE A 148 -6.53 -9.94 -8.54
N GLY A 149 -7.60 -10.73 -8.60
CA GLY A 149 -8.28 -11.28 -7.42
C GLY A 149 -8.67 -12.74 -7.59
N GLY A 150 -9.17 -13.33 -6.55
CA GLY A 150 -9.68 -14.69 -6.33
C GLY A 150 -9.33 -15.77 -7.33
N HIS A 151 -10.10 -15.87 -8.38
CA HIS A 151 -10.00 -16.93 -9.38
C HIS A 151 -8.92 -16.73 -10.45
N THR A 152 -8.14 -15.66 -10.36
CA THR A 152 -7.06 -15.42 -11.32
C THR A 152 -6.05 -16.58 -11.32
N LEU A 153 -5.76 -17.13 -12.50
CA LEU A 153 -4.81 -18.23 -12.70
C LEU A 153 -5.14 -19.52 -11.92
N THR A 154 -6.38 -19.79 -11.56
CA THR A 154 -6.78 -20.98 -10.80
C THR A 154 -6.41 -22.28 -11.53
N GLU A 155 -6.66 -22.36 -12.85
CA GLU A 155 -6.33 -23.54 -13.66
C GLU A 155 -4.82 -23.78 -13.68
N LEU A 156 -4.02 -22.73 -13.91
CA LEU A 156 -2.57 -22.81 -13.88
C LEU A 156 -2.04 -23.24 -12.50
N ARG A 157 -2.62 -22.69 -11.42
CA ARG A 157 -2.27 -23.09 -10.05
C ARG A 157 -2.54 -24.57 -9.83
N SER A 158 -3.70 -25.06 -10.24
CA SER A 158 -4.08 -26.48 -10.10
C SER A 158 -3.16 -27.40 -10.90
N ALA A 159 -2.86 -27.04 -12.16
CA ALA A 159 -1.97 -27.82 -13.01
C ALA A 159 -0.54 -27.87 -12.47
N LEU A 160 0.02 -26.75 -12.04
CA LEU A 160 1.36 -26.70 -11.43
C LEU A 160 1.43 -27.47 -10.13
N SER A 161 0.39 -27.39 -9.28
CA SER A 161 0.34 -28.13 -8.03
C SER A 161 0.31 -29.65 -8.26
N ALA A 162 -0.49 -30.12 -9.21
CA ALA A 162 -0.52 -31.53 -9.57
C ALA A 162 0.85 -32.02 -10.09
N ALA A 163 1.45 -31.30 -11.02
CA ALA A 163 2.76 -31.65 -11.55
C ALA A 163 3.88 -31.65 -10.50
N GLU A 164 3.88 -30.71 -9.56
CA GLU A 164 4.88 -30.69 -8.48
C GLU A 164 4.68 -31.82 -7.47
N ALA A 165 3.43 -32.12 -7.12
CA ALA A 165 3.15 -33.26 -6.24
C ALA A 165 3.68 -34.57 -6.83
N ASP A 166 3.44 -34.80 -8.13
CA ASP A 166 3.87 -36.01 -8.83
C ASP A 166 5.40 -36.10 -8.99
N LEU A 167 6.07 -34.96 -9.30
CA LEU A 167 7.49 -34.97 -9.62
C LEU A 167 8.40 -34.77 -8.41
N ARG A 168 7.94 -34.09 -7.38
CA ARG A 168 8.76 -33.64 -6.24
C ARG A 168 8.24 -34.09 -4.87
N GLY A 169 7.03 -34.65 -4.82
CA GLY A 169 6.38 -35.04 -3.56
C GLY A 169 6.03 -33.88 -2.64
N GLY A 170 5.98 -32.65 -3.16
CA GLY A 170 5.66 -31.45 -2.37
C GLY A 170 5.26 -30.28 -3.28
N LEU A 171 4.80 -29.18 -2.65
CA LEU A 171 4.33 -27.98 -3.37
C LEU A 171 5.23 -26.79 -3.05
N SER A 172 5.52 -25.99 -4.08
CA SER A 172 6.18 -24.68 -3.98
C SER A 172 5.20 -23.57 -4.34
N PRO A 173 5.32 -22.38 -3.73
CA PRO A 173 4.47 -21.23 -4.09
C PRO A 173 4.87 -20.67 -5.46
N ARG A 174 4.25 -21.18 -6.52
CA ARG A 174 4.50 -20.77 -7.93
C ARG A 174 3.65 -19.58 -8.35
N ILE A 175 2.47 -19.44 -7.76
CA ILE A 175 1.51 -18.41 -8.08
C ILE A 175 1.18 -17.67 -6.81
N THR A 176 1.25 -16.36 -6.88
CA THR A 176 0.89 -15.46 -5.78
C THR A 176 -0.52 -15.75 -5.28
N PRO A 177 -0.76 -15.78 -3.96
CA PRO A 177 -2.11 -15.77 -3.41
C PRO A 177 -2.87 -14.54 -3.89
N MET A 178 -4.06 -14.74 -4.45
CA MET A 178 -4.93 -13.65 -4.89
C MET A 178 -6.01 -13.42 -3.83
N ALA A 179 -6.23 -12.15 -3.47
CA ALA A 179 -7.22 -11.77 -2.49
C ALA A 179 -8.66 -11.94 -3.04
N GLU A 180 -9.55 -12.45 -2.21
CA GLU A 180 -10.97 -12.52 -2.52
C GLU A 180 -11.64 -11.14 -2.41
N ILE A 181 -12.77 -10.94 -3.06
CA ILE A 181 -13.50 -9.65 -3.05
C ILE A 181 -13.80 -9.19 -1.62
N ARG A 182 -14.17 -10.11 -0.73
CA ARG A 182 -14.43 -9.80 0.69
C ARG A 182 -13.18 -9.31 1.41
N GLU A 183 -12.03 -9.89 1.12
CA GLU A 183 -10.74 -9.50 1.70
C GLU A 183 -10.32 -8.12 1.21
N LEU A 184 -10.55 -7.81 -0.08
CA LEU A 184 -10.31 -6.48 -0.63
C LEU A 184 -11.21 -5.43 0.03
N GLY A 185 -12.51 -5.72 0.25
CA GLY A 185 -13.42 -4.87 1.01
C GLY A 185 -12.95 -4.64 2.45
N ALA A 186 -12.56 -5.71 3.15
CA ALA A 186 -12.01 -5.61 4.50
C ALA A 186 -10.69 -4.81 4.54
N LEU A 187 -9.85 -4.91 3.50
CA LEU A 187 -8.62 -4.13 3.36
C LEU A 187 -8.91 -2.64 3.28
N LEU A 188 -9.90 -2.23 2.49
CA LEU A 188 -10.33 -0.82 2.39
C LEU A 188 -10.80 -0.29 3.75
N GLN A 189 -11.63 -1.05 4.46
CA GLN A 189 -12.10 -0.69 5.81
C GLN A 189 -10.94 -0.57 6.82
N ARG A 190 -10.00 -1.52 6.82
CA ARG A 190 -8.81 -1.48 7.69
C ARG A 190 -7.91 -0.28 7.38
N ALA A 191 -7.91 0.17 6.14
CA ALA A 191 -7.20 1.38 5.72
C ALA A 191 -7.92 2.68 6.09
N GLY A 192 -9.13 2.60 6.69
CA GLY A 192 -9.92 3.76 7.10
C GLY A 192 -10.67 4.43 5.95
N LEU A 193 -10.82 3.76 4.80
CA LEU A 193 -11.60 4.24 3.68
C LEU A 193 -13.08 3.86 3.87
N ALA A 194 -13.98 4.75 3.43
CA ALA A 194 -15.39 4.42 3.34
C ALA A 194 -15.61 3.33 2.26
N LEU A 195 -16.57 2.45 2.50
CA LEU A 195 -16.96 1.47 1.48
C LEU A 195 -17.67 2.19 0.33
N PRO A 196 -17.54 1.65 -0.89
CA PRO A 196 -18.30 2.15 -2.04
C PRO A 196 -19.81 1.88 -1.90
#